data_642439105d67b9aa6220ad9a13f508b6
#
_entry.id   642439105d67b9aa6220ad9a13f508b6
#
_cell.length_a   1.000
_cell.length_b   1.000
_cell.length_c   1.000
_cell.angle_alpha   90.00
_cell.angle_beta   90.00
_cell.angle_gamma   90.00
#
_symmetry.space_group_name_H-M   'P 1'
#
loop_
_entity.id
_entity.type
_entity.pdbx_description
1 polymer ?
#
loop_
_entity_poly.entity_id
_entity_poly.type
_entity_poly.pdbx_seq_one_letter_code
_entity_poly.pdbx_strand_id
1 'polypeptide(L)'
;IEERFLMEEMEMIPAASVPLRSADGGARHGRPENPVPEKTDKKLSRRDLISERLLGLLLHLKNNLNELSEHLSYLPKPYFQVYETLAKQDNLALSNDLSELMASVSLRFSFDNQNLDPADLEKETKNLLRELKVEYLKEKRQEISDLIRKLEKAGDENSLKEALREFNVISNQLQNI
;
A
#
# COMPACT_ATOMS: atom_id res chain seq x y z
N ILE A 1 -18.01 43.31 -11.94
CA ILE A 1 -18.27 44.03 -10.67
C ILE A 1 -18.30 42.91 -9.61
N GLU A 2 -17.18 42.60 -8.96
CA GLU A 2 -17.13 41.86 -7.66
C GLU A 2 -15.76 41.29 -7.28
N GLU A 3 -14.69 41.80 -7.89
CA GLU A 3 -13.30 41.36 -7.54
C GLU A 3 -12.53 42.37 -6.67
N ARG A 4 -13.16 43.38 -6.13
CA ARG A 4 -12.48 44.43 -5.35
C ARG A 4 -12.60 44.31 -3.83
N PHE A 5 -13.32 43.36 -3.29
CA PHE A 5 -13.58 43.26 -1.84
C PHE A 5 -12.66 42.28 -1.07
N LEU A 6 -11.77 41.55 -1.74
CA LEU A 6 -10.90 40.53 -1.09
C LEU A 6 -9.48 41.00 -0.79
N MET A 7 -9.12 42.24 -1.11
CA MET A 7 -7.73 42.74 -0.92
C MET A 7 -7.58 43.68 0.30
N GLU A 8 -8.65 44.03 1.00
CA GLU A 8 -8.61 45.05 2.05
C GLU A 8 -8.59 44.52 3.48
N GLU A 9 -8.66 43.18 3.70
CA GLU A 9 -8.64 42.58 5.06
C GLU A 9 -7.30 41.96 5.49
N MET A 10 -6.26 42.08 4.71
CA MET A 10 -4.93 41.49 5.06
C MET A 10 -3.90 42.45 5.66
N GLU A 11 -4.26 43.69 5.96
CA GLU A 11 -3.29 44.71 6.45
C GLU A 11 -3.42 45.13 7.93
N MET A 12 -4.08 44.36 8.80
CA MET A 12 -4.11 44.69 10.24
C MET A 12 -3.81 43.51 11.15
N ILE A 13 -2.55 43.09 11.19
CA ILE A 13 -2.04 42.33 12.34
C ILE A 13 -0.86 43.12 12.94
N PRO A 14 -1.05 43.77 14.11
CA PRO A 14 0.05 44.45 14.77
C PRO A 14 1.03 43.44 15.38
N ALA A 15 2.33 43.63 15.09
CA ALA A 15 3.41 42.88 15.66
C ALA A 15 3.45 43.07 17.19
N ALA A 16 3.02 42.08 17.94
CA ALA A 16 3.16 42.03 19.39
C ALA A 16 4.59 41.63 19.74
N SER A 17 5.31 42.56 20.30
CA SER A 17 6.66 42.41 20.88
C SER A 17 6.67 41.37 22.01
N VAL A 18 7.46 40.30 21.82
CA VAL A 18 7.73 39.30 22.85
C VAL A 18 8.82 39.80 23.78
N PRO A 19 8.62 39.91 25.10
CA PRO A 19 9.70 40.27 26.04
C PRO A 19 10.64 39.08 26.28
N LEU A 20 11.94 39.30 26.09
CA LEU A 20 12.99 38.42 26.60
C LEU A 20 12.83 38.24 28.13
N ARG A 21 12.61 37.04 28.58
CA ARG A 21 12.77 36.65 29.98
C ARG A 21 14.04 35.86 30.19
N SER A 22 14.78 36.39 31.10
CA SER A 22 16.06 36.00 31.68
C SER A 22 16.12 34.52 32.13
N ALA A 23 17.36 34.01 32.03
CA ALA A 23 17.81 32.76 32.62
C ALA A 23 17.51 32.68 34.11
N ASP A 24 16.83 31.65 34.55
CA ASP A 24 16.97 31.15 35.92
C ASP A 24 17.03 29.61 35.90
N GLY A 25 18.08 29.09 36.56
CA GLY A 25 18.44 27.69 36.58
C GLY A 25 17.51 26.89 37.49
N GLY A 26 16.75 26.01 36.92
CA GLY A 26 15.96 25.01 37.64
C GLY A 26 16.27 23.60 37.11
N ALA A 27 17.04 22.85 37.93
CA ALA A 27 17.28 21.42 37.71
C ALA A 27 15.94 20.68 37.60
N ARG A 28 15.52 20.31 36.39
CA ARG A 28 14.36 19.43 36.16
C ARG A 28 14.87 18.01 36.11
N HIS A 29 14.42 17.21 37.09
CA HIS A 29 14.52 15.77 37.12
C HIS A 29 14.14 15.20 35.77
N GLY A 30 15.06 14.45 35.16
CA GLY A 30 14.86 13.72 33.94
C GLY A 30 13.72 12.72 34.12
N ARG A 31 12.57 13.04 33.52
CA ARG A 31 11.52 12.04 33.26
C ARG A 31 12.10 11.10 32.19
N PRO A 32 12.17 9.79 32.41
CA PRO A 32 12.62 8.91 31.33
C PRO A 32 11.65 9.07 30.16
N GLU A 33 12.13 9.67 29.09
CA GLU A 33 11.44 9.62 27.79
C GLU A 33 11.47 8.15 27.35
N ASN A 34 10.33 7.46 27.55
CA ASN A 34 10.11 6.20 26.85
C ASN A 34 10.26 6.51 25.36
N PRO A 35 11.18 5.85 24.64
CA PRO A 35 11.26 6.00 23.21
C PRO A 35 9.92 5.54 22.63
N VAL A 36 9.12 6.49 22.19
CA VAL A 36 7.95 6.18 21.34
C VAL A 36 8.53 5.43 20.14
N PRO A 37 8.14 4.16 19.89
CA PRO A 37 8.64 3.46 18.74
C PRO A 37 8.25 4.29 17.52
N GLU A 38 9.25 4.85 16.84
CA GLU A 38 9.05 5.44 15.51
C GLU A 38 8.46 4.32 14.65
N LYS A 39 7.14 4.38 14.45
CA LYS A 39 6.51 3.63 13.38
C LYS A 39 7.12 4.19 12.11
N THR A 40 8.18 3.53 11.63
CA THR A 40 8.70 3.79 10.29
C THR A 40 7.53 3.57 9.34
N ASP A 41 6.97 4.66 8.84
CA ASP A 41 5.96 4.63 7.79
C ASP A 41 6.59 3.93 6.57
N LYS A 42 6.48 2.61 6.53
CA LYS A 42 6.89 1.84 5.36
C LYS A 42 6.03 2.34 4.21
N LYS A 43 6.65 3.07 3.30
CA LYS A 43 5.99 3.51 2.08
C LYS A 43 5.45 2.27 1.38
N LEU A 44 4.13 2.15 1.33
CA LEU A 44 3.44 1.04 0.66
C LEU A 44 3.85 1.00 -0.81
N SER A 45 4.13 -0.19 -1.32
CA SER A 45 4.37 -0.39 -2.74
C SER A 45 3.07 -0.16 -3.53
N ARG A 46 3.18 0.06 -4.85
CA ARG A 46 1.98 0.16 -5.70
C ARG A 46 1.15 -1.13 -5.64
N ARG A 47 1.82 -2.27 -5.56
CA ARG A 47 1.17 -3.57 -5.43
C ARG A 47 0.40 -3.71 -4.11
N ASP A 48 0.94 -3.17 -3.00
CA ASP A 48 0.23 -3.13 -1.71
C ASP A 48 -1.03 -2.27 -1.81
N LEU A 49 -0.94 -1.08 -2.42
CA LEU A 49 -2.10 -0.18 -2.59
C LEU A 49 -3.22 -0.81 -3.44
N ILE A 50 -2.86 -1.49 -4.53
CA ILE A 50 -3.82 -2.23 -5.36
C ILE A 50 -4.47 -3.35 -4.55
N SER A 51 -3.68 -4.10 -3.78
CA SER A 51 -4.17 -5.21 -2.96
C SER A 51 -5.10 -4.73 -1.84
N GLU A 52 -4.77 -3.60 -1.21
CA GLU A 52 -5.61 -2.94 -0.21
C GLU A 52 -6.96 -2.55 -0.81
N ARG A 53 -6.96 -1.93 -1.99
CA ARG A 53 -8.18 -1.52 -2.69
C ARG A 53 -9.04 -2.73 -3.10
N LEU A 54 -8.42 -3.80 -3.63
CA LEU A 54 -9.10 -5.03 -3.98
C LEU A 54 -9.77 -5.70 -2.77
N LEU A 55 -9.07 -5.80 -1.64
CA LEU A 55 -9.67 -6.35 -0.41
C LEU A 55 -10.84 -5.49 0.08
N GLY A 56 -10.75 -4.17 0.00
CA GLY A 56 -11.86 -3.28 0.33
C GLY A 56 -13.10 -3.55 -0.51
N LEU A 57 -12.92 -3.70 -1.83
CA LEU A 57 -13.99 -4.06 -2.77
C LEU A 57 -14.62 -5.42 -2.42
N LEU A 58 -13.80 -6.44 -2.15
CA LEU A 58 -14.27 -7.78 -1.82
C LEU A 58 -15.04 -7.82 -0.51
N LEU A 59 -14.60 -7.10 0.52
CA LEU A 59 -15.31 -6.96 1.79
C LEU A 59 -16.70 -6.33 1.59
N HIS A 60 -16.81 -5.42 0.64
CA HIS A 60 -18.08 -4.73 0.35
C HIS A 60 -19.03 -5.56 -0.53
N LEU A 61 -18.50 -6.19 -1.58
CA LEU A 61 -19.30 -6.91 -2.58
C LEU A 61 -19.70 -8.33 -2.17
N LYS A 62 -19.15 -8.90 -1.09
CA LYS A 62 -19.41 -10.23 -0.50
C LYS A 62 -19.44 -11.45 -1.47
N ASN A 63 -19.63 -11.24 -2.77
CA ASN A 63 -19.94 -12.28 -3.75
C ASN A 63 -18.79 -12.61 -4.72
N ASN A 64 -17.72 -11.81 -4.78
CA ASN A 64 -16.69 -11.94 -5.83
C ASN A 64 -15.36 -12.55 -5.34
N LEU A 65 -15.39 -13.28 -4.21
CA LEU A 65 -14.20 -14.00 -3.72
C LEU A 65 -13.66 -15.02 -4.74
N ASN A 66 -14.54 -15.58 -5.57
CA ASN A 66 -14.15 -16.57 -6.59
C ASN A 66 -13.29 -15.97 -7.72
N GLU A 67 -13.54 -14.73 -8.13
CA GLU A 67 -12.75 -14.07 -9.18
C GLU A 67 -11.30 -13.83 -8.74
N LEU A 68 -11.08 -13.59 -7.45
CA LEU A 68 -9.73 -13.41 -6.91
C LEU A 68 -8.96 -14.72 -6.78
N SER A 69 -9.65 -15.87 -6.75
CA SER A 69 -9.01 -17.18 -6.53
C SER A 69 -7.90 -17.49 -7.55
N GLU A 70 -8.07 -17.10 -8.80
CA GLU A 70 -7.08 -17.26 -9.86
C GLU A 70 -5.90 -16.29 -9.76
N HIS A 71 -6.05 -15.22 -8.98
CA HIS A 71 -5.08 -14.13 -8.85
C HIS A 71 -4.35 -14.10 -7.50
N LEU A 72 -4.62 -15.07 -6.63
CA LEU A 72 -4.09 -15.12 -5.25
C LEU A 72 -2.56 -15.09 -5.19
N SER A 73 -1.90 -15.76 -6.15
CA SER A 73 -0.43 -15.78 -6.24
C SER A 73 0.19 -14.40 -6.48
N TYR A 74 -0.60 -13.44 -6.93
CA TYR A 74 -0.13 -12.07 -7.19
C TYR A 74 -0.26 -11.15 -5.97
N LEU A 75 -1.03 -11.57 -4.94
CA LEU A 75 -1.16 -10.79 -3.71
C LEU A 75 0.13 -10.82 -2.88
N PRO A 76 0.53 -9.70 -2.25
CA PRO A 76 1.53 -9.72 -1.20
C PRO A 76 1.06 -10.56 -0.01
N LYS A 77 2.00 -11.18 0.70
CA LYS A 77 1.73 -12.14 1.77
C LYS A 77 0.68 -11.68 2.82
N PRO A 78 0.72 -10.45 3.35
CA PRO A 78 -0.28 -10.02 4.34
C PRO A 78 -1.71 -10.03 3.78
N TYR A 79 -1.90 -9.54 2.56
CA TYR A 79 -3.21 -9.49 1.90
C TYR A 79 -3.73 -10.87 1.50
N PHE A 80 -2.82 -11.76 1.08
CA PHE A 80 -3.15 -13.17 0.83
C PHE A 80 -3.69 -13.86 2.10
N GLN A 81 -3.04 -13.65 3.25
CA GLN A 81 -3.49 -14.22 4.53
C GLN A 81 -4.87 -13.70 4.95
N VAL A 82 -5.13 -12.40 4.77
CA VAL A 82 -6.46 -11.83 5.02
C VAL A 82 -7.51 -12.48 4.11
N TYR A 83 -7.21 -12.61 2.81
CA TYR A 83 -8.11 -13.26 1.86
C TYR A 83 -8.41 -14.71 2.28
N GLU A 84 -7.39 -15.52 2.60
CA GLU A 84 -7.59 -16.91 3.01
C GLU A 84 -8.50 -17.03 4.24
N THR A 85 -8.35 -16.14 5.20
CA THR A 85 -9.18 -16.11 6.40
C THR A 85 -10.64 -15.77 6.06
N LEU A 86 -10.85 -14.81 5.18
CA LEU A 86 -12.19 -14.44 4.69
C LEU A 86 -12.85 -15.56 3.88
N ALA A 87 -12.09 -16.22 3.00
CA ALA A 87 -12.60 -17.28 2.14
C ALA A 87 -12.98 -18.56 2.91
N LYS A 88 -12.25 -18.87 3.98
CA LYS A 88 -12.51 -20.06 4.81
C LYS A 88 -13.66 -19.87 5.79
N GLN A 89 -14.18 -18.65 5.94
CA GLN A 89 -15.16 -18.25 6.98
C GLN A 89 -14.73 -18.68 8.39
N ASP A 90 -13.45 -19.00 8.55
CA ASP A 90 -12.87 -19.37 9.82
C ASP A 90 -12.76 -18.11 10.67
N ASN A 91 -13.61 -18.02 11.70
CA ASN A 91 -13.44 -17.05 12.78
C ASN A 91 -12.20 -17.37 13.64
N LEU A 92 -11.23 -18.06 13.08
CA LEU A 92 -9.92 -18.24 13.68
C LEU A 92 -9.33 -16.86 13.95
N ALA A 93 -8.95 -16.65 15.20
CA ALA A 93 -8.41 -15.39 15.69
C ALA A 93 -7.33 -14.89 14.74
N LEU A 94 -7.70 -13.90 13.92
CA LEU A 94 -6.73 -13.12 13.13
C LEU A 94 -5.66 -12.62 14.11
N SER A 95 -4.41 -12.70 13.71
CA SER A 95 -3.37 -11.99 14.47
C SER A 95 -3.74 -10.52 14.58
N ASN A 96 -3.32 -9.85 15.64
CA ASN A 96 -3.64 -8.44 15.84
C ASN A 96 -3.28 -7.60 14.61
N ASP A 97 -2.14 -7.88 13.98
CA ASP A 97 -1.65 -7.17 12.79
C ASP A 97 -2.61 -7.32 11.59
N LEU A 98 -3.17 -8.52 11.37
CA LEU A 98 -4.13 -8.77 10.29
C LEU A 98 -5.49 -8.14 10.60
N SER A 99 -5.90 -8.11 11.85
CA SER A 99 -7.12 -7.42 12.29
C SER A 99 -7.01 -5.91 12.08
N GLU A 100 -5.87 -5.31 12.41
CA GLU A 100 -5.59 -3.89 12.15
C GLU A 100 -5.58 -3.59 10.65
N LEU A 101 -4.98 -4.47 9.84
CA LEU A 101 -4.98 -4.33 8.39
C LEU A 101 -6.41 -4.38 7.83
N MET A 102 -7.23 -5.34 8.24
CA MET A 102 -8.63 -5.44 7.83
C MET A 102 -9.44 -4.21 8.22
N ALA A 103 -9.28 -3.74 9.46
CA ALA A 103 -9.96 -2.55 9.93
C ALA A 103 -9.57 -1.30 9.15
N SER A 104 -8.27 -1.13 8.86
CA SER A 104 -7.76 0.00 8.07
C SER A 104 -8.28 -0.03 6.63
N VAL A 105 -8.27 -1.20 5.98
CA VAL A 105 -8.80 -1.41 4.62
C VAL A 105 -10.30 -1.09 4.57
N SER A 106 -11.08 -1.63 5.50
CA SER A 106 -12.52 -1.41 5.57
C SER A 106 -12.86 0.05 5.79
N LEU A 107 -12.13 0.73 6.69
CA LEU A 107 -12.35 2.15 6.99
C LEU A 107 -12.07 3.03 5.77
N ARG A 108 -10.90 2.86 5.13
CA ARG A 108 -10.53 3.62 3.93
C ARG A 108 -11.52 3.39 2.81
N PHE A 109 -11.88 2.14 2.57
CA PHE A 109 -12.85 1.81 1.53
C PHE A 109 -14.21 2.49 1.75
N SER A 110 -14.70 2.51 3.00
CA SER A 110 -15.99 3.14 3.34
C SER A 110 -15.95 4.65 3.14
N PHE A 111 -14.82 5.29 3.36
CA PHE A 111 -14.66 6.74 3.13
C PHE A 111 -14.65 7.09 1.64
N ASP A 112 -13.94 6.29 0.82
CA ASP A 112 -13.69 6.60 -0.59
C ASP A 112 -14.90 6.29 -1.48
N ASN A 113 -15.87 5.46 -1.00
CA ASN A 113 -16.88 4.85 -1.88
C ASN A 113 -18.33 5.02 -1.43
N GLN A 114 -18.66 6.12 -0.75
CA GLN A 114 -20.01 6.35 -0.22
C GLN A 114 -21.13 6.37 -1.28
N ASN A 115 -20.80 6.52 -2.57
CA ASN A 115 -21.78 6.72 -3.66
C ASN A 115 -21.48 5.97 -4.96
N LEU A 116 -20.71 4.85 -4.93
CA LEU A 116 -20.38 4.13 -6.15
C LEU A 116 -21.48 3.12 -6.54
N ASP A 117 -21.77 3.05 -7.85
CA ASP A 117 -22.67 2.06 -8.44
C ASP A 117 -22.00 0.66 -8.39
N PRO A 118 -22.74 -0.41 -8.05
CA PRO A 118 -22.25 -1.79 -8.11
C PRO A 118 -21.60 -2.17 -9.44
N ALA A 119 -22.13 -1.69 -10.57
CA ALA A 119 -21.57 -1.96 -11.90
C ALA A 119 -20.17 -1.33 -12.08
N ASP A 120 -19.94 -0.15 -11.53
CA ASP A 120 -18.64 0.51 -11.56
C ASP A 120 -17.63 -0.23 -10.67
N LEU A 121 -18.09 -0.77 -9.53
CA LEU A 121 -17.25 -1.56 -8.62
C LEU A 121 -16.76 -2.87 -9.27
N GLU A 122 -17.61 -3.57 -10.03
CA GLU A 122 -17.21 -4.77 -10.78
C GLU A 122 -16.16 -4.45 -11.85
N LYS A 123 -16.37 -3.37 -12.58
CA LYS A 123 -15.40 -2.90 -13.60
C LYS A 123 -14.08 -2.51 -12.97
N GLU A 124 -14.12 -1.81 -11.83
CA GLU A 124 -12.94 -1.46 -11.07
C GLU A 124 -12.19 -2.71 -10.60
N THR A 125 -12.90 -3.71 -10.07
CA THR A 125 -12.32 -4.98 -9.63
C THR A 125 -11.53 -5.65 -10.75
N LYS A 126 -12.10 -5.78 -11.95
CA LYS A 126 -11.41 -6.37 -13.12
C LYS A 126 -10.16 -5.58 -13.52
N ASN A 127 -10.23 -4.26 -13.48
CA ASN A 127 -9.07 -3.42 -13.79
C ASN A 127 -7.95 -3.60 -12.75
N LEU A 128 -8.30 -3.61 -11.46
CA LEU A 128 -7.33 -3.79 -10.38
C LEU A 128 -6.69 -5.19 -10.39
N LEU A 129 -7.43 -6.25 -10.75
CA LEU A 129 -6.88 -7.60 -10.92
C LEU A 129 -5.84 -7.63 -12.04
N ARG A 130 -6.12 -6.95 -13.15
CA ARG A 130 -5.15 -6.81 -14.25
C ARG A 130 -3.92 -6.01 -13.81
N GLU A 131 -4.10 -4.89 -13.12
CA GLU A 131 -3.00 -4.08 -12.61
C GLU A 131 -2.16 -4.86 -11.58
N LEU A 132 -2.79 -5.61 -10.69
CA LEU A 132 -2.11 -6.46 -9.70
C LEU A 132 -1.18 -7.45 -10.38
N LYS A 133 -1.66 -8.14 -11.42
CA LYS A 133 -0.84 -9.06 -12.22
C LYS A 133 0.34 -8.36 -12.88
N VAL A 134 0.11 -7.18 -13.46
CA VAL A 134 1.17 -6.37 -14.09
C VAL A 134 2.24 -5.98 -13.08
N GLU A 135 1.87 -5.47 -11.91
CA GLU A 135 2.83 -5.06 -10.89
C GLU A 135 3.61 -6.26 -10.33
N TYR A 136 2.95 -7.39 -10.08
CA TYR A 136 3.61 -8.63 -9.70
C TYR A 136 4.67 -9.06 -10.71
N LEU A 137 4.32 -9.09 -12.01
CA LEU A 137 5.25 -9.48 -13.06
C LEU A 137 6.41 -8.49 -13.23
N LYS A 138 6.19 -7.20 -13.01
CA LYS A 138 7.26 -6.19 -13.00
C LYS A 138 8.25 -6.43 -11.84
N GLU A 139 7.74 -6.68 -10.64
CA GLU A 139 8.57 -7.01 -9.47
C GLU A 139 9.39 -8.28 -9.74
N LYS A 140 8.74 -9.34 -10.23
CA LYS A 140 9.41 -10.60 -10.59
C LYS A 140 10.49 -10.41 -11.65
N ARG A 141 10.21 -9.64 -12.69
CA ARG A 141 11.21 -9.33 -13.72
C ARG A 141 12.42 -8.59 -13.14
N GLN A 142 12.17 -7.68 -12.19
CA GLN A 142 13.26 -6.96 -11.52
C GLN A 142 14.11 -7.91 -10.66
N GLU A 143 13.47 -8.79 -9.87
CA GLU A 143 14.15 -9.79 -9.05
C GLU A 143 15.08 -10.69 -9.91
N ILE A 144 14.55 -11.16 -11.04
CA ILE A 144 15.34 -12.01 -11.97
C ILE A 144 16.44 -11.21 -12.64
N SER A 145 16.22 -9.96 -13.01
CA SER A 145 17.28 -9.10 -13.54
C SER A 145 18.43 -8.92 -12.56
N ASP A 146 18.12 -8.76 -11.27
CA ASP A 146 19.13 -8.65 -10.23
C ASP A 146 19.84 -9.98 -9.97
N LEU A 147 19.12 -11.11 -10.10
CA LEU A 147 19.70 -12.45 -10.04
C LEU A 147 20.66 -12.68 -11.20
N ILE A 148 20.27 -12.35 -12.44
CA ILE A 148 21.14 -12.45 -13.64
C ILE A 148 22.45 -11.72 -13.40
N ARG A 149 22.42 -10.47 -12.93
CA ARG A 149 23.64 -9.69 -12.63
C ARG A 149 24.55 -10.35 -11.59
N LYS A 150 23.97 -11.06 -10.60
CA LYS A 150 24.73 -11.80 -9.58
C LYS A 150 25.38 -13.05 -10.18
N LEU A 151 24.63 -13.80 -11.01
CA LEU A 151 25.10 -15.02 -11.66
C LEU A 151 26.19 -14.75 -12.69
N GLU A 152 26.09 -13.67 -13.46
CA GLU A 152 27.15 -13.19 -14.36
C GLU A 152 28.46 -12.94 -13.61
N LYS A 153 28.39 -12.26 -12.45
CA LYS A 153 29.58 -12.02 -11.62
C LYS A 153 30.16 -13.28 -10.98
N ALA A 154 29.30 -14.27 -10.71
CA ALA A 154 29.73 -15.56 -10.13
C ALA A 154 30.26 -16.54 -11.18
N GLY A 155 29.99 -16.32 -12.47
CA GLY A 155 30.39 -17.24 -13.56
C GLY A 155 29.58 -18.54 -13.62
N ASP A 156 28.37 -18.58 -13.01
CA ASP A 156 27.51 -19.76 -13.04
C ASP A 156 26.62 -19.76 -14.31
N GLU A 157 27.19 -20.38 -15.36
CA GLU A 157 26.53 -20.41 -16.68
C GLU A 157 25.21 -21.19 -16.70
N ASN A 158 25.07 -22.24 -15.87
CA ASN A 158 23.86 -23.07 -15.90
C ASN A 158 22.67 -22.31 -15.28
N SER A 159 22.86 -21.79 -14.09
CA SER A 159 21.83 -20.96 -13.42
C SER A 159 21.52 -19.67 -14.20
N LEU A 160 22.53 -19.10 -14.88
CA LEU A 160 22.33 -17.93 -15.74
C LEU A 160 21.39 -18.24 -16.93
N LYS A 161 21.57 -19.40 -17.59
CA LYS A 161 20.68 -19.81 -18.70
C LYS A 161 19.24 -20.00 -18.24
N GLU A 162 19.02 -20.54 -17.04
CA GLU A 162 17.68 -20.70 -16.46
C GLU A 162 17.05 -19.35 -16.14
N ALA A 163 17.78 -18.46 -15.48
CA ALA A 163 17.30 -17.12 -15.15
C ALA A 163 16.95 -16.29 -16.41
N LEU A 164 17.75 -16.42 -17.49
CA LEU A 164 17.45 -15.75 -18.76
C LEU A 164 16.18 -16.30 -19.43
N ARG A 165 15.92 -17.61 -19.33
CA ARG A 165 14.67 -18.20 -19.85
C ARG A 165 13.47 -17.67 -19.06
N GLU A 166 13.56 -17.65 -17.74
CA GLU A 166 12.49 -17.14 -16.89
C GLU A 166 12.22 -15.64 -17.16
N PHE A 167 13.28 -14.83 -17.30
CA PHE A 167 13.17 -13.42 -17.66
C PHE A 167 12.40 -13.21 -18.98
N ASN A 168 12.69 -14.03 -20.00
CA ASN A 168 12.01 -13.96 -21.29
C ASN A 168 10.52 -14.36 -21.17
N VAL A 169 10.21 -15.40 -20.39
CA VAL A 169 8.82 -15.81 -20.15
C VAL A 169 8.02 -14.69 -19.51
N ILE A 170 8.56 -14.08 -18.45
CA ILE A 170 7.87 -12.98 -17.75
C ILE A 170 7.75 -11.75 -18.65
N SER A 171 8.79 -11.42 -19.44
CA SER A 171 8.75 -10.29 -20.37
C SER A 171 7.67 -10.49 -21.44
N ASN A 172 7.51 -11.69 -21.98
CA ASN A 172 6.45 -12.03 -22.93
C ASN A 172 5.06 -11.94 -22.27
N GLN A 173 4.93 -12.40 -21.02
CA GLN A 173 3.67 -12.27 -20.28
C GLN A 173 3.27 -10.80 -20.09
N LEU A 174 4.24 -9.92 -19.81
CA LEU A 174 3.98 -8.47 -19.67
C LEU A 174 3.55 -7.80 -20.96
N GLN A 175 4.01 -8.29 -22.12
CA GLN A 175 3.63 -7.74 -23.43
C GLN A 175 2.22 -8.16 -23.86
N ASN A 176 1.71 -9.29 -23.32
CA ASN A 176 0.44 -9.88 -23.72
C ASN A 176 -0.73 -9.57 -22.75
N ILE A 177 -0.56 -8.67 -21.80
CA ILE A 177 -1.58 -8.17 -20.88
C ILE A 177 -2.18 -6.88 -21.42
#